data_1cf84c1d7df8a2fc95f893f03c0d1cac
#
_entry.id   1cf84c1d7df8a2fc95f893f03c0d1cac
#
_cell.length_a   1.000
_cell.length_b   1.000
_cell.length_c   1.000
_cell.angle_alpha   90.00
_cell.angle_beta   90.00
_cell.angle_gamma   90.00
#
_symmetry.space_group_name_H-M   'P 1'
#
loop_
_entity.id
_entity.type
_entity.pdbx_description
1 polymer ?
#
loop_
_entity_poly.entity_id
_entity_poly.type
_entity_poly.pdbx_seq_one_letter_code
_entity_poly.pdbx_strand_id
1 'polypeptide(L)'
;MKRPATEPPALAEPPALPRGCSNLRLRQADRLVSLHFDGVIQKETGLKTSQYSLLGHIAAMGPVRPADLAAAMALQPSTLTRNLQPLVAQGWVQMGPGADARSRSISLTDAGQAKRQQARQSWKRAQLAFNQRMGAERVARLHALLDEVIQLMNDTPEPT
;
A
#
# COMPACT_ATOMS: atom_id res chain seq x y z
N MET A 1 -62.52 28.38 14.49
CA MET A 1 -61.74 27.16 14.13
C MET A 1 -60.27 27.51 14.12
N LYS A 2 -59.48 27.11 15.14
CA LYS A 2 -58.03 27.28 15.19
C LYS A 2 -57.38 26.09 14.48
N ARG A 3 -56.53 26.36 13.45
CA ARG A 3 -55.65 25.33 12.81
C ARG A 3 -54.63 24.82 13.85
N PRO A 4 -54.42 23.51 13.95
CA PRO A 4 -53.37 23.00 14.78
C PRO A 4 -52.00 23.40 14.21
N ALA A 5 -51.08 23.89 15.06
CA ALA A 5 -49.70 24.16 14.70
C ALA A 5 -49.01 22.83 14.35
N THR A 6 -48.50 22.75 13.13
CA THR A 6 -47.67 21.61 12.69
C THR A 6 -46.32 21.74 13.40
N GLU A 7 -46.00 20.79 14.27
CA GLU A 7 -44.70 20.67 14.92
C GLU A 7 -43.64 20.48 13.84
N PRO A 8 -42.48 21.19 13.91
CA PRO A 8 -41.41 20.98 12.95
C PRO A 8 -40.83 19.56 13.07
N PRO A 9 -40.47 18.91 11.96
CA PRO A 9 -39.90 17.57 11.98
C PRO A 9 -38.67 17.56 12.88
N ALA A 10 -38.61 16.60 13.80
CA ALA A 10 -37.45 16.37 14.66
C ALA A 10 -36.19 16.20 13.78
N LEU A 11 -35.16 17.01 14.01
CA LEU A 11 -33.88 16.89 13.36
C LEU A 11 -33.33 15.47 13.65
N ALA A 12 -33.09 14.70 12.61
CA ALA A 12 -32.50 13.38 12.75
C ALA A 12 -31.19 13.50 13.56
N GLU A 13 -31.06 12.70 14.61
CA GLU A 13 -29.84 12.67 15.40
C GLU A 13 -28.64 12.39 14.48
N PRO A 14 -27.54 13.13 14.63
CA PRO A 14 -26.35 12.87 13.82
C PRO A 14 -25.87 11.43 14.06
N PRO A 15 -25.42 10.71 13.01
CA PRO A 15 -24.98 9.34 13.14
C PRO A 15 -23.90 9.25 14.23
N ALA A 16 -24.05 8.28 15.14
CA ALA A 16 -23.09 8.07 16.21
C ALA A 16 -21.68 7.88 15.65
N LEU A 17 -20.73 8.72 16.06
CA LEU A 17 -19.34 8.61 15.62
C LEU A 17 -18.78 7.22 15.97
N PRO A 18 -18.05 6.57 15.03
CA PRO A 18 -17.46 5.26 15.28
C PRO A 18 -16.46 5.35 16.44
N ARG A 19 -16.56 4.40 17.38
CA ARG A 19 -15.67 4.35 18.54
C ARG A 19 -14.28 3.82 18.16
N GLY A 20 -13.24 4.46 18.66
CA GLY A 20 -11.85 4.02 18.56
C GLY A 20 -11.02 4.82 17.56
N CYS A 21 -9.73 4.54 17.54
CA CYS A 21 -8.75 5.21 16.69
C CYS A 21 -8.58 4.43 15.37
N SER A 22 -8.95 5.03 14.24
CA SER A 22 -8.80 4.42 12.90
C SER A 22 -7.35 4.13 12.57
N ASN A 23 -6.42 5.04 12.89
CA ASN A 23 -4.99 4.83 12.67
C ASN A 23 -4.47 3.59 13.43
N LEU A 24 -4.85 3.43 14.70
CA LEU A 24 -4.44 2.25 15.47
C LEU A 24 -4.95 0.95 14.84
N ARG A 25 -6.21 0.92 14.39
CA ARG A 25 -6.83 -0.25 13.73
C ARG A 25 -6.16 -0.58 12.40
N LEU A 26 -5.89 0.42 11.56
CA LEU A 26 -5.19 0.24 10.29
C LEU A 26 -3.78 -0.30 10.50
N ARG A 27 -3.01 0.28 11.43
CA ARG A 27 -1.66 -0.21 11.77
C ARG A 27 -1.64 -1.62 12.34
N GLN A 28 -2.66 -2.00 13.12
CA GLN A 28 -2.78 -3.36 13.65
C GLN A 28 -3.13 -4.34 12.53
N ALA A 29 -4.08 -3.99 11.66
CA ALA A 29 -4.45 -4.80 10.51
C ALA A 29 -3.27 -4.98 9.55
N ASP A 30 -2.57 -3.89 9.19
CA ASP A 30 -1.38 -3.93 8.35
C ASP A 30 -0.33 -4.90 8.89
N ARG A 31 0.00 -4.82 10.19
CA ARG A 31 0.98 -5.73 10.80
C ARG A 31 0.57 -7.20 10.70
N LEU A 32 -0.70 -7.52 10.97
CA LEU A 32 -1.20 -8.90 10.92
C LEU A 32 -1.24 -9.44 9.49
N VAL A 33 -1.66 -8.62 8.54
CA VAL A 33 -1.66 -8.97 7.11
C VAL A 33 -0.23 -9.12 6.60
N SER A 34 0.67 -8.20 6.92
CA SER A 34 2.09 -8.29 6.55
C SER A 34 2.74 -9.57 7.09
N LEU A 35 2.48 -9.96 8.34
CA LEU A 35 2.96 -11.22 8.92
C LEU A 35 2.45 -12.45 8.14
N HIS A 36 1.18 -12.44 7.70
CA HIS A 36 0.63 -13.53 6.90
C HIS A 36 1.37 -13.67 5.56
N PHE A 37 1.57 -12.57 4.83
CA PHE A 37 2.26 -12.58 3.55
C PHE A 37 3.75 -12.89 3.69
N ASP A 38 4.43 -12.29 4.68
CA ASP A 38 5.85 -12.55 4.95
C ASP A 38 6.09 -14.03 5.31
N GLY A 39 5.18 -14.66 6.03
CA GLY A 39 5.26 -16.08 6.37
C GLY A 39 5.39 -17.02 5.15
N VAL A 40 4.84 -16.62 4.01
CA VAL A 40 4.93 -17.37 2.74
C VAL A 40 6.08 -16.85 1.88
N ILE A 41 6.10 -15.56 1.60
CA ILE A 41 7.04 -14.95 0.64
C ILE A 41 8.47 -15.06 1.14
N GLN A 42 8.73 -14.73 2.40
CA GLN A 42 10.07 -14.73 2.96
C GLN A 42 10.64 -16.15 3.09
N LYS A 43 9.80 -17.11 3.48
CA LYS A 43 10.22 -18.52 3.60
C LYS A 43 10.70 -19.09 2.26
N GLU A 44 10.07 -18.72 1.15
CA GLU A 44 10.34 -19.29 -0.16
C GLU A 44 11.34 -18.48 -0.98
N THR A 45 11.43 -17.19 -0.73
CA THR A 45 12.23 -16.28 -1.57
C THR A 45 13.27 -15.46 -0.81
N GLY A 46 13.20 -15.42 0.51
CA GLY A 46 14.03 -14.53 1.33
C GLY A 46 13.60 -13.06 1.28
N LEU A 47 12.56 -12.69 0.50
CA LEU A 47 12.05 -11.33 0.42
C LEU A 47 10.95 -11.10 1.45
N LYS A 48 10.93 -9.93 2.07
CA LYS A 48 9.75 -9.42 2.76
C LYS A 48 8.70 -8.92 1.76
N THR A 49 7.45 -8.90 2.15
CA THR A 49 6.34 -8.38 1.34
C THR A 49 6.59 -6.94 0.87
N SER A 50 7.13 -6.08 1.75
CA SER A 50 7.50 -4.70 1.39
C SER A 50 8.58 -4.62 0.31
N GLN A 51 9.55 -5.53 0.32
CA GLN A 51 10.59 -5.62 -0.71
C GLN A 51 10.02 -6.12 -2.04
N TYR A 52 9.15 -7.12 -2.01
CA TYR A 52 8.44 -7.60 -3.20
C TYR A 52 7.57 -6.49 -3.81
N SER A 53 6.82 -5.74 -2.99
CA SER A 53 6.03 -4.60 -3.43
C SER A 53 6.91 -3.53 -4.10
N LEU A 54 8.07 -3.22 -3.52
CA LEU A 54 9.01 -2.26 -4.08
C LEU A 54 9.56 -2.70 -5.45
N LEU A 55 9.95 -3.97 -5.59
CA LEU A 55 10.35 -4.54 -6.90
C LEU A 55 9.18 -4.45 -7.91
N GLY A 56 7.94 -4.64 -7.45
CA GLY A 56 6.74 -4.53 -8.28
C GLY A 56 6.53 -3.12 -8.84
N HIS A 57 6.64 -2.10 -7.98
CA HIS A 57 6.49 -0.70 -8.38
C HIS A 57 7.61 -0.26 -9.34
N ILE A 58 8.88 -0.62 -9.05
CA ILE A 58 10.00 -0.31 -9.94
C ILE A 58 9.78 -0.96 -11.32
N ALA A 59 9.29 -2.21 -11.37
CA ALA A 59 9.01 -2.88 -12.64
C ALA A 59 7.88 -2.23 -13.44
N ALA A 60 6.85 -1.73 -12.76
CA ALA A 60 5.69 -1.11 -13.41
C ALA A 60 5.98 0.30 -13.93
N MET A 61 6.82 1.06 -13.21
CA MET A 61 7.15 2.44 -13.56
C MET A 61 8.35 2.56 -14.54
N GLY A 62 9.11 1.46 -14.74
CA GLY A 62 10.37 1.47 -15.52
C GLY A 62 11.47 2.23 -14.79
N PRO A 63 12.50 2.80 -15.47
CA PRO A 63 13.44 3.69 -14.82
C PRO A 63 12.73 4.89 -14.20
N VAL A 64 12.73 4.96 -12.86
CA VAL A 64 11.90 5.90 -12.10
C VAL A 64 12.76 6.75 -11.17
N ARG A 65 12.41 8.02 -11.00
CA ARG A 65 13.09 8.89 -10.04
C ARG A 65 12.73 8.48 -8.61
N PRO A 66 13.68 8.59 -7.63
CA PRO A 66 13.39 8.27 -6.23
C PRO A 66 12.16 9.01 -5.67
N ALA A 67 11.97 10.28 -6.02
CA ALA A 67 10.83 11.08 -5.55
C ALA A 67 9.50 10.53 -6.08
N ASP A 68 9.43 10.16 -7.36
CA ASP A 68 8.21 9.64 -7.99
C ASP A 68 7.86 8.26 -7.42
N LEU A 69 8.86 7.42 -7.16
CA LEU A 69 8.67 6.11 -6.53
C LEU A 69 8.19 6.26 -5.08
N ALA A 70 8.76 7.19 -4.32
CA ALA A 70 8.34 7.48 -2.96
C ALA A 70 6.88 7.95 -2.93
N ALA A 71 6.50 8.88 -3.81
CA ALA A 71 5.14 9.37 -3.96
C ALA A 71 4.15 8.24 -4.32
N ALA A 72 4.49 7.43 -5.33
CA ALA A 72 3.65 6.30 -5.77
C ALA A 72 3.40 5.25 -4.68
N MET A 73 4.32 5.14 -3.72
CA MET A 73 4.22 4.20 -2.60
C MET A 73 3.78 4.87 -1.28
N ALA A 74 3.43 6.16 -1.30
CA ALA A 74 3.12 6.95 -0.10
C ALA A 74 4.21 6.83 0.98
N LEU A 75 5.49 6.80 0.59
CA LEU A 75 6.64 6.65 1.48
C LEU A 75 7.40 7.97 1.65
N GLN A 76 7.93 8.18 2.85
CA GLN A 76 8.93 9.23 3.06
C GLN A 76 10.24 8.87 2.34
N PRO A 77 10.98 9.85 1.76
CA PRO A 77 12.22 9.59 1.03
C PRO A 77 13.28 8.79 1.82
N SER A 78 13.38 9.04 3.13
CA SER A 78 14.28 8.30 4.03
C SER A 78 13.88 6.82 4.19
N THR A 79 12.57 6.56 4.22
CA THR A 79 12.03 5.19 4.29
C THR A 79 12.29 4.45 2.97
N LEU A 80 12.03 5.11 1.83
CA LEU A 80 12.35 4.53 0.52
C LEU A 80 13.83 4.16 0.42
N THR A 81 14.74 5.10 0.76
CA THR A 81 16.20 4.87 0.72
C THR A 81 16.60 3.65 1.54
N ARG A 82 16.09 3.54 2.77
CA ARG A 82 16.37 2.39 3.66
C ARG A 82 15.87 1.06 3.06
N ASN A 83 14.70 1.08 2.43
CA ASN A 83 14.11 -0.11 1.81
C ASN A 83 14.82 -0.52 0.52
N LEU A 84 15.41 0.43 -0.22
CA LEU A 84 16.18 0.17 -1.44
C LEU A 84 17.57 -0.44 -1.15
N GLN A 85 18.22 -0.02 -0.06
CA GLN A 85 19.59 -0.44 0.25
C GLN A 85 19.80 -1.97 0.19
N PRO A 86 18.97 -2.82 0.82
CA PRO A 86 19.13 -4.26 0.73
C PRO A 86 18.97 -4.80 -0.69
N LEU A 87 18.09 -4.21 -1.50
CA LEU A 87 17.84 -4.66 -2.88
C LEU A 87 18.98 -4.28 -3.81
N VAL A 88 19.59 -3.12 -3.60
CA VAL A 88 20.80 -2.68 -4.31
C VAL A 88 21.98 -3.56 -3.92
N ALA A 89 22.16 -3.84 -2.62
CA ALA A 89 23.23 -4.70 -2.12
C ALA A 89 23.15 -6.13 -2.67
N GLN A 90 21.95 -6.62 -2.95
CA GLN A 90 21.71 -7.92 -3.59
C GLN A 90 21.82 -7.88 -5.12
N GLY A 91 22.07 -6.72 -5.72
CA GLY A 91 22.14 -6.56 -7.16
C GLY A 91 20.78 -6.70 -7.89
N TRP A 92 19.65 -6.62 -7.18
CA TRP A 92 18.32 -6.71 -7.81
C TRP A 92 17.81 -5.37 -8.31
N VAL A 93 18.32 -4.29 -7.74
CA VAL A 93 18.01 -2.92 -8.11
C VAL A 93 19.32 -2.20 -8.40
N GLN A 94 19.32 -1.39 -9.45
CA GLN A 94 20.44 -0.52 -9.78
C GLN A 94 20.01 0.94 -9.78
N MET A 95 20.95 1.82 -9.43
CA MET A 95 20.81 3.25 -9.52
C MET A 95 21.69 3.77 -10.65
N GLY A 96 21.07 4.45 -11.60
CA GLY A 96 21.75 5.02 -12.76
C GLY A 96 21.55 6.52 -12.87
N PRO A 97 22.11 7.16 -13.93
CA PRO A 97 21.79 8.53 -14.27
C PRO A 97 20.31 8.62 -14.66
N GLY A 98 19.69 9.75 -14.30
CA GLY A 98 18.32 10.06 -14.73
C GLY A 98 18.28 10.73 -16.10
N ALA A 99 17.14 11.36 -16.42
CA ALA A 99 16.94 12.06 -17.68
C ALA A 99 17.84 13.31 -17.83
N ASP A 100 18.35 13.85 -16.72
CA ASP A 100 19.31 14.94 -16.68
C ASP A 100 20.54 14.57 -15.83
N ALA A 101 21.63 15.32 -15.98
CA ALA A 101 22.93 15.04 -15.33
C ALA A 101 22.89 15.10 -13.79
N ARG A 102 21.85 15.67 -13.18
CA ARG A 102 21.68 15.82 -11.74
C ARG A 102 20.66 14.85 -11.15
N SER A 103 19.83 14.23 -11.97
CA SER A 103 18.82 13.29 -11.52
C SER A 103 19.38 11.87 -11.46
N ARG A 104 18.79 11.07 -10.57
CA ARG A 104 19.07 9.63 -10.49
C ARG A 104 17.82 8.85 -10.88
N SER A 105 18.02 7.71 -11.51
CA SER A 105 16.96 6.75 -11.80
C SER A 105 17.19 5.43 -11.07
N ILE A 106 16.10 4.77 -10.75
CA ILE A 106 16.05 3.45 -10.12
C ILE A 106 15.46 2.50 -11.15
N SER A 107 16.11 1.37 -11.39
CA SER A 107 15.59 0.31 -12.28
C SER A 107 15.90 -1.07 -11.73
N LEU A 108 15.16 -2.07 -12.20
CA LEU A 108 15.50 -3.47 -11.92
C LEU A 108 16.65 -3.91 -12.82
N THR A 109 17.49 -4.77 -12.27
CA THR A 109 18.41 -5.60 -13.07
C THR A 109 17.67 -6.85 -13.59
N ASP A 110 18.29 -7.61 -14.50
CA ASP A 110 17.75 -8.91 -14.94
C ASP A 110 17.58 -9.87 -13.74
N ALA A 111 18.54 -9.87 -12.80
CA ALA A 111 18.45 -10.63 -11.56
C ALA A 111 17.26 -10.16 -10.70
N GLY A 112 17.00 -8.85 -10.64
CA GLY A 112 15.83 -8.27 -9.97
C GLY A 112 14.51 -8.67 -10.61
N GLN A 113 14.44 -8.69 -11.93
CA GLN A 113 13.27 -9.19 -12.66
C GLN A 113 13.00 -10.66 -12.36
N ALA A 114 14.03 -11.50 -12.42
CA ALA A 114 13.92 -12.93 -12.09
C ALA A 114 13.47 -13.13 -10.65
N LYS A 115 14.04 -12.36 -9.70
CA LYS A 115 13.68 -12.40 -8.28
C LYS A 115 12.22 -12.00 -8.04
N ARG A 116 11.76 -10.94 -8.69
CA ARG A 116 10.36 -10.51 -8.65
C ARG A 116 9.42 -11.58 -9.20
N GLN A 117 9.79 -12.23 -10.31
CA GLN A 117 8.96 -13.28 -10.91
C GLN A 117 8.87 -14.51 -9.99
N GLN A 118 9.96 -14.89 -9.34
CA GLN A 118 9.97 -15.94 -8.31
C GLN A 118 8.99 -15.59 -7.17
N ALA A 119 9.10 -14.38 -6.62
CA ALA A 119 8.28 -13.92 -5.51
C ALA A 119 6.79 -13.77 -5.88
N ARG A 120 6.48 -13.52 -7.15
CA ARG A 120 5.10 -13.44 -7.64
C ARG A 120 4.33 -14.73 -7.41
N GLN A 121 4.96 -15.89 -7.54
CA GLN A 121 4.29 -17.18 -7.30
C GLN A 121 3.97 -17.37 -5.82
N SER A 122 4.92 -17.02 -4.95
CA SER A 122 4.73 -17.06 -3.50
C SER A 122 3.64 -16.08 -3.05
N TRP A 123 3.64 -14.87 -3.60
CA TRP A 123 2.61 -13.88 -3.34
C TRP A 123 1.21 -14.38 -3.76
N LYS A 124 1.08 -15.01 -4.93
CA LYS A 124 -0.21 -15.58 -5.37
C LYS A 124 -0.74 -16.63 -4.37
N ARG A 125 0.14 -17.48 -3.82
CA ARG A 125 -0.25 -18.47 -2.80
C ARG A 125 -0.69 -17.78 -1.50
N ALA A 126 0.06 -16.80 -1.04
CA ALA A 126 -0.30 -16.02 0.16
C ALA A 126 -1.65 -15.30 -0.02
N GLN A 127 -1.88 -14.68 -1.20
CA GLN A 127 -3.12 -14.01 -1.53
C GLN A 127 -4.30 -14.99 -1.57
N LEU A 128 -4.12 -16.16 -2.17
CA LEU A 128 -5.16 -17.19 -2.21
C LEU A 128 -5.53 -17.66 -0.80
N ALA A 129 -4.55 -17.94 0.04
CA ALA A 129 -4.77 -18.32 1.43
C ALA A 129 -5.48 -17.21 2.24
N PHE A 130 -5.10 -15.95 2.02
CA PHE A 130 -5.77 -14.80 2.60
C PHE A 130 -7.24 -14.71 2.17
N ASN A 131 -7.50 -14.84 0.85
CA ASN A 131 -8.86 -14.83 0.32
C ASN A 131 -9.72 -15.97 0.87
N GLN A 132 -9.17 -17.16 1.00
CA GLN A 132 -9.87 -18.32 1.60
C GLN A 132 -10.21 -18.05 3.08
N ARG A 133 -9.28 -17.48 3.84
CA ARG A 133 -9.49 -17.18 5.26
C ARG A 133 -10.51 -16.07 5.50
N MET A 134 -10.50 -15.03 4.67
CA MET A 134 -11.37 -13.87 4.81
C MET A 134 -12.74 -14.07 4.16
N GLY A 135 -12.80 -14.85 3.08
CA GLY A 135 -13.92 -14.94 2.17
C GLY A 135 -13.92 -13.81 1.12
N ALA A 136 -14.29 -14.15 -0.12
CA ALA A 136 -14.19 -13.23 -1.26
C ALA A 136 -14.97 -11.91 -1.06
N GLU A 137 -16.17 -11.98 -0.50
CA GLU A 137 -17.00 -10.80 -0.25
C GLU A 137 -16.33 -9.81 0.71
N ARG A 138 -15.75 -10.32 1.84
CA ARG A 138 -15.06 -9.44 2.80
C ARG A 138 -13.80 -8.83 2.20
N VAL A 139 -13.07 -9.57 1.37
CA VAL A 139 -11.89 -9.05 0.66
C VAL A 139 -12.29 -7.94 -0.31
N ALA A 140 -13.37 -8.13 -1.09
CA ALA A 140 -13.85 -7.10 -1.99
C ALA A 140 -14.28 -5.81 -1.25
N ARG A 141 -15.00 -5.96 -0.14
CA ARG A 141 -15.40 -4.81 0.71
C ARG A 141 -14.20 -4.11 1.35
N LEU A 142 -13.21 -4.88 1.79
CA LEU A 142 -11.97 -4.32 2.34
C LEU A 142 -11.22 -3.49 1.29
N HIS A 143 -11.06 -4.03 0.07
CA HIS A 143 -10.40 -3.31 -1.02
C HIS A 143 -11.15 -2.01 -1.35
N ALA A 144 -12.47 -2.06 -1.51
CA ALA A 144 -13.28 -0.88 -1.82
C ALA A 144 -13.14 0.22 -0.75
N LEU A 145 -13.18 -0.14 0.54
CA LEU A 145 -12.99 0.82 1.63
C LEU A 145 -11.56 1.39 1.68
N LEU A 146 -10.55 0.57 1.41
CA LEU A 146 -9.16 1.05 1.38
C LEU A 146 -8.92 1.99 0.20
N ASP A 147 -9.47 1.67 -0.98
CA ASP A 147 -9.39 2.53 -2.17
C ASP A 147 -10.06 3.88 -1.91
N GLU A 148 -11.24 3.89 -1.27
CA GLU A 148 -11.95 5.12 -0.86
C GLU A 148 -11.11 5.94 0.13
N VAL A 149 -10.54 5.32 1.16
CA VAL A 149 -9.67 6.00 2.14
C VAL A 149 -8.45 6.60 1.45
N ILE A 150 -7.79 5.86 0.56
CA ILE A 150 -6.62 6.34 -0.17
C ILE A 150 -6.98 7.55 -1.02
N GLN A 151 -8.09 7.50 -1.75
CA GLN A 151 -8.57 8.61 -2.56
C GLN A 151 -8.86 9.85 -1.71
N LEU A 152 -9.67 9.72 -0.67
CA LEU A 152 -10.05 10.83 0.21
C LEU A 152 -8.84 11.47 0.92
N MET A 153 -7.85 10.68 1.30
CA MET A 153 -6.64 11.19 1.95
C MET A 153 -5.71 11.92 0.97
N ASN A 154 -5.68 11.51 -0.30
CA ASN A 154 -4.91 12.20 -1.33
C ASN A 154 -5.58 13.50 -1.81
N ASP A 155 -6.92 13.56 -1.80
CA ASP A 155 -7.68 14.75 -2.22
C ASP A 155 -7.78 15.82 -1.13
N THR A 156 -7.37 15.52 0.10
CA THR A 156 -7.40 16.49 1.20
C THR A 156 -6.14 17.38 1.12
N PRO A 157 -6.28 18.72 0.96
CA PRO A 157 -5.14 19.63 1.02
C PRO A 157 -4.45 19.50 2.39
N GLU A 158 -3.11 19.50 2.40
CA GLU A 158 -2.34 19.46 3.65
C GLU A 158 -2.80 20.60 4.57
N PRO A 159 -3.02 20.35 5.87
CA PRO A 159 -3.31 21.43 6.82
C PRO A 159 -2.11 22.36 6.88
N THR A 160 -2.35 23.62 6.49
CA THR A 160 -1.39 24.74 6.58
C THR A 160 -1.03 25.02 8.04
#